data_7acfecc2939a4db0f559cc4089c21ede
#
_entry.id   7acfecc2939a4db0f559cc4089c21ede
#
_cell.length_a   1.000
_cell.length_b   1.000
_cell.length_c   1.000
_cell.angle_alpha   90.00
_cell.angle_beta   90.00
_cell.angle_gamma   90.00
#
_symmetry.space_group_name_H-M   'P 1'
#
loop_
_entity.id
_entity.type
_entity.pdbx_description
1 polymer ?
#
loop_
_entity_poly.entity_id
_entity_poly.type
_entity_poly.pdbx_seq_one_letter_code
_entity_poly.pdbx_strand_id
1 'polypeptide(L)'
;MQRRQFLKNSVLLSAAGLVGPAVISQTVRAAEPSVAPIARRRFVLSQTYKLNPPKGSSGVVKLWIPLPVDTAFQQMTALAFSGNYKQAYVTTNNTYGAKTLFATWADSQGELLVNVDIGIETADWEPLKQDALKNWQAPEQIIYPLDVKPYLLPTAHTPVDGLVLETARKITGNEQDPLKKARLIYEWVSSHMERDNDVIGCGTGDVAEILKSGKLKGKCTDMSSVFVALARASGIPARELFGIRLGKANKLERYSKSAFGTADSAGVANVSGGQHCRAEFYLAGYGWLPCDPADVTKMRLAEKKTHQDADVQAVNAYLFGNWEMNWVGFNYGRDFELYPATEQGAMNNFGYPYAEVDGDPINFYDPKVFSYSYVATEQR
;
A
#
# COMPACT_ATOMS: atom_id res chain seq x y z
N MET A 1 -42.47 -21.52 -8.54
CA MET A 1 -43.34 -21.45 -7.36
C MET A 1 -42.59 -21.92 -6.15
N GLN A 2 -42.63 -21.10 -5.08
CA GLN A 2 -42.26 -21.39 -3.67
C GLN A 2 -40.75 -21.50 -3.33
N ARG A 3 -40.14 -20.35 -3.19
CA ARG A 3 -39.11 -20.04 -2.22
C ARG A 3 -39.77 -19.20 -1.11
N ARG A 4 -40.11 -19.80 0.04
CA ARG A 4 -40.43 -19.12 1.34
C ARG A 4 -40.93 -20.17 2.31
N GLN A 5 -40.00 -20.69 3.16
CA GLN A 5 -40.33 -21.25 4.47
C GLN A 5 -39.11 -21.99 5.03
N PHE A 6 -38.22 -21.24 5.66
CA PHE A 6 -37.24 -21.85 6.57
C PHE A 6 -36.81 -20.77 7.59
N LEU A 7 -37.75 -20.36 8.41
CA LEU A 7 -37.48 -19.61 9.63
C LEU A 7 -38.71 -19.71 10.52
N LYS A 8 -38.73 -20.72 11.40
CA LYS A 8 -39.49 -20.76 12.66
C LYS A 8 -39.32 -22.14 13.28
N ASN A 9 -38.42 -22.26 14.23
CA ASN A 9 -38.54 -23.12 15.40
C ASN A 9 -37.31 -22.91 16.29
N SER A 10 -37.39 -21.91 17.15
CA SER A 10 -36.50 -21.77 18.31
C SER A 10 -37.12 -22.45 19.48
N VAL A 11 -36.52 -23.53 19.92
CA VAL A 11 -36.89 -24.20 21.18
C VAL A 11 -36.16 -23.50 22.33
N LEU A 12 -36.93 -22.96 23.25
CA LEU A 12 -36.47 -22.48 24.54
C LEU A 12 -36.04 -23.66 25.42
N LEU A 13 -34.78 -23.69 25.82
CA LEU A 13 -34.32 -24.50 26.95
C LEU A 13 -33.79 -23.54 28.03
N SER A 14 -34.56 -23.43 29.10
CA SER A 14 -34.17 -22.76 30.34
C SER A 14 -33.19 -23.64 31.11
N ALA A 15 -31.98 -23.14 31.37
CA ALA A 15 -31.10 -23.68 32.39
C ALA A 15 -30.59 -22.52 33.26
N ALA A 16 -31.02 -22.48 34.49
CA ALA A 16 -30.50 -21.58 35.52
C ALA A 16 -29.10 -22.08 35.96
N GLY A 17 -28.18 -21.17 36.15
CA GLY A 17 -26.92 -21.49 36.83
C GLY A 17 -25.78 -20.53 36.58
N LEU A 18 -25.48 -19.72 37.60
CA LEU A 18 -24.21 -19.04 37.90
C LEU A 18 -23.83 -17.83 37.03
N VAL A 19 -24.21 -16.66 37.53
CA VAL A 19 -23.71 -15.37 37.07
C VAL A 19 -22.29 -15.15 37.63
N GLY A 20 -21.31 -15.43 36.82
CA GLY A 20 -19.97 -14.86 36.99
C GLY A 20 -19.87 -13.57 36.15
N PRO A 21 -19.10 -12.55 36.56
CA PRO A 21 -18.97 -11.34 35.77
C PRO A 21 -18.30 -11.67 34.42
N ALA A 22 -19.10 -11.67 33.36
CA ALA A 22 -18.57 -11.74 32.00
C ALA A 22 -17.83 -10.42 31.74
N VAL A 23 -16.51 -10.45 31.78
CA VAL A 23 -15.68 -9.41 31.21
C VAL A 23 -15.88 -9.46 29.70
N ILE A 24 -16.79 -8.63 29.20
CA ILE A 24 -16.95 -8.39 27.78
C ILE A 24 -15.69 -7.63 27.36
N SER A 25 -14.70 -8.36 26.86
CA SER A 25 -13.58 -7.78 26.14
C SER A 25 -14.13 -7.15 24.86
N GLN A 26 -14.45 -5.87 24.92
CA GLN A 26 -14.70 -5.09 23.70
C GLN A 26 -13.37 -5.03 22.94
N THR A 27 -13.31 -5.71 21.82
CA THR A 27 -12.25 -5.50 20.82
C THR A 27 -12.40 -4.08 20.32
N VAL A 28 -11.59 -3.17 20.85
CA VAL A 28 -11.47 -1.80 20.33
C VAL A 28 -10.81 -1.93 18.96
N ARG A 29 -11.61 -1.87 17.90
CA ARG A 29 -11.11 -1.67 16.54
C ARG A 29 -10.55 -0.25 16.45
N ALA A 30 -9.45 -0.07 15.68
CA ALA A 30 -8.99 1.25 15.32
C ALA A 30 -10.16 2.01 14.65
N ALA A 31 -10.60 3.08 15.27
CA ALA A 31 -11.63 3.94 14.66
C ALA A 31 -10.99 4.61 13.43
N GLU A 32 -11.47 4.30 12.24
CA GLU A 32 -11.17 5.13 11.08
C GLU A 32 -11.91 6.46 11.26
N PRO A 33 -11.25 7.61 11.00
CA PRO A 33 -11.91 8.90 11.17
C PRO A 33 -13.12 8.99 10.24
N SER A 34 -14.30 9.26 10.81
CA SER A 34 -15.61 9.29 10.13
C SER A 34 -15.84 10.54 9.30
N VAL A 35 -14.80 11.06 8.61
CA VAL A 35 -14.94 12.27 7.80
C VAL A 35 -15.28 11.92 6.38
N ALA A 36 -16.41 12.41 5.88
CA ALA A 36 -16.83 12.24 4.51
C ALA A 36 -15.76 12.81 3.54
N PRO A 37 -15.34 12.05 2.53
CA PRO A 37 -14.38 12.51 1.54
C PRO A 37 -14.90 13.74 0.78
N ILE A 38 -14.05 14.75 0.62
CA ILE A 38 -14.45 16.06 0.07
C ILE A 38 -14.71 16.00 -1.44
N ALA A 39 -13.99 15.16 -2.17
CA ALA A 39 -14.17 14.94 -3.60
C ALA A 39 -13.87 13.49 -3.95
N ARG A 40 -14.76 12.86 -4.72
CA ARG A 40 -14.59 11.48 -5.18
C ARG A 40 -14.23 11.47 -6.65
N ARG A 41 -13.32 10.58 -7.02
CA ARG A 41 -12.94 10.30 -8.40
C ARG A 41 -13.22 8.83 -8.69
N ARG A 42 -13.68 8.53 -9.90
CA ARG A 42 -13.97 7.17 -10.34
C ARG A 42 -13.07 6.80 -11.48
N PHE A 43 -12.55 5.59 -11.45
CA PHE A 43 -11.66 5.07 -12.46
C PHE A 43 -12.07 3.65 -12.85
N VAL A 44 -11.80 3.29 -14.09
CA VAL A 44 -11.67 1.90 -14.52
C VAL A 44 -10.20 1.65 -14.76
N LEU A 45 -9.62 0.69 -14.04
CA LEU A 45 -8.25 0.21 -14.22
C LEU A 45 -8.30 -1.10 -15.00
N SER A 46 -7.98 -1.04 -16.29
CA SER A 46 -7.89 -2.22 -17.17
C SER A 46 -6.45 -2.73 -17.17
N GLN A 47 -6.28 -4.02 -16.90
CA GLN A 47 -5.00 -4.70 -16.78
C GLN A 47 -4.98 -5.91 -17.71
N THR A 48 -3.88 -6.07 -18.46
CA THR A 48 -3.63 -7.27 -19.27
C THR A 48 -2.31 -7.88 -18.85
N TYR A 49 -2.31 -9.17 -18.58
CA TYR A 49 -1.15 -9.96 -18.19
C TYR A 49 -0.91 -11.06 -19.22
N LYS A 50 0.31 -11.16 -19.72
CA LYS A 50 0.75 -12.17 -20.67
C LYS A 50 2.00 -12.84 -20.14
N LEU A 51 1.92 -14.14 -19.96
CA LEU A 51 3.03 -14.97 -19.54
C LEU A 51 3.49 -15.82 -20.74
N ASN A 52 4.78 -15.81 -21.00
CA ASN A 52 5.47 -16.67 -21.96
C ASN A 52 6.56 -17.43 -21.20
N PRO A 53 6.20 -18.54 -20.52
CA PRO A 53 7.17 -19.29 -19.73
C PRO A 53 8.39 -19.71 -20.56
N PRO A 54 9.57 -19.84 -19.93
CA PRO A 54 10.78 -20.22 -20.64
C PRO A 54 10.62 -21.53 -21.42
N LYS A 55 11.29 -21.63 -22.56
CA LYS A 55 11.27 -22.87 -23.37
C LYS A 55 11.78 -24.05 -22.55
N GLY A 56 11.04 -25.14 -22.59
CA GLY A 56 11.35 -26.35 -21.84
C GLY A 56 10.62 -26.47 -20.51
N SER A 57 9.96 -25.43 -20.04
CA SER A 57 9.00 -25.53 -18.94
C SER A 57 7.80 -26.36 -19.39
N SER A 58 7.28 -27.24 -18.53
CA SER A 58 6.18 -28.13 -18.91
C SER A 58 5.09 -28.27 -17.84
N GLY A 59 5.25 -27.58 -16.73
CA GLY A 59 4.41 -27.77 -15.59
C GLY A 59 3.40 -26.64 -15.32
N VAL A 60 2.90 -26.65 -14.10
CA VAL A 60 1.85 -25.74 -13.65
C VAL A 60 2.37 -24.32 -13.57
N VAL A 61 1.63 -23.39 -14.17
CA VAL A 61 1.88 -21.95 -14.03
C VAL A 61 0.88 -21.37 -13.05
N LYS A 62 1.39 -20.54 -12.14
CA LYS A 62 0.62 -19.82 -11.13
C LYS A 62 0.85 -18.32 -11.28
N LEU A 63 -0.19 -17.51 -11.14
CA LEU A 63 -0.14 -16.05 -11.21
C LEU A 63 -0.94 -15.46 -10.05
N TRP A 64 -0.34 -14.54 -9.32
CA TRP A 64 -0.96 -13.74 -8.27
C TRP A 64 -0.97 -12.27 -8.70
N ILE A 65 -2.15 -11.66 -8.66
CA ILE A 65 -2.38 -10.27 -9.05
C ILE A 65 -2.92 -9.51 -7.83
N PRO A 66 -2.25 -8.43 -7.38
CA PRO A 66 -2.76 -7.62 -6.28
C PRO A 66 -4.00 -6.85 -6.71
N LEU A 67 -5.03 -6.85 -5.86
CA LEU A 67 -6.27 -6.09 -6.05
C LEU A 67 -6.39 -4.97 -5.00
N PRO A 68 -7.15 -3.89 -5.30
CA PRO A 68 -7.34 -2.78 -4.37
C PRO A 68 -7.89 -3.21 -3.01
N VAL A 69 -7.30 -2.69 -1.94
CA VAL A 69 -7.86 -2.77 -0.59
C VAL A 69 -8.96 -1.72 -0.42
N ASP A 70 -10.03 -2.06 0.31
CA ASP A 70 -11.05 -1.07 0.67
C ASP A 70 -10.63 -0.34 1.95
N THR A 71 -10.74 0.99 1.91
CA THR A 71 -10.43 1.90 3.04
C THR A 71 -11.49 3.00 3.11
N ALA A 72 -11.36 3.93 4.06
CA ALA A 72 -12.24 5.09 4.13
C ALA A 72 -12.15 6.02 2.90
N PHE A 73 -11.02 5.99 2.19
CA PHE A 73 -10.71 6.89 1.07
C PHE A 73 -10.63 6.20 -0.30
N GLN A 74 -10.80 4.90 -0.37
CA GLN A 74 -10.87 4.16 -1.64
C GLN A 74 -11.73 2.90 -1.51
N GLN A 75 -12.39 2.52 -2.61
CA GLN A 75 -13.20 1.31 -2.71
C GLN A 75 -13.05 0.68 -4.09
N MET A 76 -12.98 -0.65 -4.12
CA MET A 76 -13.17 -1.42 -5.34
C MET A 76 -14.67 -1.58 -5.58
N THR A 77 -15.21 -0.94 -6.61
CA THR A 77 -16.65 -0.91 -6.90
C THR A 77 -17.10 -1.99 -7.85
N ALA A 78 -16.18 -2.53 -8.66
CA ALA A 78 -16.42 -3.62 -9.59
C ALA A 78 -15.14 -4.41 -9.85
N LEU A 79 -15.29 -5.68 -10.18
CA LEU A 79 -14.21 -6.55 -10.64
C LEU A 79 -14.74 -7.51 -11.71
N ALA A 80 -14.10 -7.52 -12.86
CA ALA A 80 -14.31 -8.50 -13.91
C ALA A 80 -12.95 -9.03 -14.37
N PHE A 81 -12.86 -10.33 -14.67
CA PHE A 81 -11.65 -10.90 -15.21
C PHE A 81 -11.96 -12.05 -16.16
N SER A 82 -11.10 -12.24 -17.15
CA SER A 82 -11.18 -13.26 -18.18
C SER A 82 -9.79 -13.71 -18.60
N GLY A 83 -9.68 -14.85 -19.25
CA GLY A 83 -8.40 -15.38 -19.71
C GLY A 83 -8.51 -16.83 -20.15
N ASN A 84 -7.38 -17.43 -20.48
CA ASN A 84 -7.30 -18.84 -20.86
C ASN A 84 -6.81 -19.77 -19.73
N TYR A 85 -6.96 -19.31 -18.50
CA TYR A 85 -6.59 -20.07 -17.30
C TYR A 85 -7.47 -21.31 -17.09
N LYS A 86 -6.94 -22.32 -16.39
CA LYS A 86 -7.71 -23.49 -15.93
C LYS A 86 -8.63 -23.12 -14.76
N GLN A 87 -8.14 -22.28 -13.85
CA GLN A 87 -8.88 -21.82 -12.67
C GLN A 87 -8.41 -20.40 -12.30
N ALA A 88 -9.36 -19.54 -11.89
CA ALA A 88 -9.04 -18.28 -11.25
C ALA A 88 -10.08 -17.94 -10.17
N TYR A 89 -9.63 -17.30 -9.08
CA TYR A 89 -10.48 -16.87 -7.97
C TYR A 89 -9.83 -15.76 -7.18
N VAL A 90 -10.64 -15.01 -6.44
CA VAL A 90 -10.16 -13.99 -5.50
C VAL A 90 -10.03 -14.60 -4.09
N THR A 91 -8.97 -14.27 -3.41
CA THR A 91 -8.69 -14.69 -2.03
C THR A 91 -8.15 -13.55 -1.19
N THR A 92 -8.36 -13.62 0.13
CA THR A 92 -7.77 -12.75 1.15
C THR A 92 -7.08 -13.56 2.24
N ASN A 93 -6.86 -14.85 1.99
CA ASN A 93 -6.30 -15.78 2.97
C ASN A 93 -4.79 -15.59 3.11
N ASN A 94 -4.37 -14.49 3.73
CA ASN A 94 -2.98 -14.21 4.09
C ASN A 94 -2.95 -13.29 5.33
N THR A 95 -1.78 -13.12 5.92
CA THR A 95 -1.59 -12.39 7.19
C THR A 95 -2.14 -10.96 7.16
N TYR A 96 -2.10 -10.28 6.01
CA TYR A 96 -2.55 -8.90 5.87
C TYR A 96 -3.96 -8.76 5.27
N GLY A 97 -4.64 -9.88 4.95
CA GLY A 97 -5.92 -9.84 4.25
C GLY A 97 -5.82 -9.20 2.85
N ALA A 98 -4.63 -9.20 2.26
CA ALA A 98 -4.38 -8.63 0.94
C ALA A 98 -5.23 -9.36 -0.12
N LYS A 99 -6.11 -8.61 -0.80
CA LYS A 99 -6.93 -9.15 -1.88
C LYS A 99 -6.04 -9.57 -3.05
N THR A 100 -6.16 -10.80 -3.47
CA THR A 100 -5.36 -11.39 -4.54
C THR A 100 -6.27 -12.08 -5.54
N LEU A 101 -6.17 -11.74 -6.82
CA LEU A 101 -6.69 -12.60 -7.89
C LEU A 101 -5.60 -13.63 -8.20
N PHE A 102 -5.92 -14.90 -7.94
CA PHE A 102 -5.07 -16.03 -8.26
C PHE A 102 -5.56 -16.69 -9.54
N ALA A 103 -4.65 -17.00 -10.47
CA ALA A 103 -4.94 -17.76 -11.67
C ALA A 103 -3.90 -18.87 -11.87
N THR A 104 -4.32 -20.00 -12.47
CA THR A 104 -3.42 -21.13 -12.72
C THR A 104 -3.73 -21.82 -14.05
N TRP A 105 -2.69 -22.35 -14.70
CA TRP A 105 -2.73 -23.17 -15.91
C TRP A 105 -2.14 -24.53 -15.62
N ALA A 106 -2.66 -25.55 -16.31
CA ALA A 106 -2.22 -26.94 -16.09
C ALA A 106 -0.85 -27.21 -16.72
N ASP A 107 -0.49 -26.42 -17.72
CA ASP A 107 0.77 -26.49 -18.43
C ASP A 107 1.23 -25.09 -18.85
N SER A 108 2.46 -25.00 -19.33
CA SER A 108 3.13 -23.76 -19.71
C SER A 108 3.16 -23.52 -21.22
N GLN A 109 2.31 -24.18 -21.99
CA GLN A 109 2.35 -24.10 -23.45
C GLN A 109 1.57 -22.91 -23.98
N GLY A 110 2.19 -22.18 -24.91
CA GLY A 110 1.59 -21.01 -25.56
C GLY A 110 1.58 -19.74 -24.70
N GLU A 111 0.89 -18.72 -25.19
CA GLU A 111 0.68 -17.48 -24.45
C GLU A 111 -0.43 -17.67 -23.39
N LEU A 112 -0.09 -17.40 -22.14
CA LEU A 112 -1.02 -17.46 -21.03
C LEU A 112 -1.54 -16.04 -20.74
N LEU A 113 -2.86 -15.87 -20.74
CA LEU A 113 -3.50 -14.54 -20.74
C LEU A 113 -4.48 -14.39 -19.59
N VAL A 114 -4.40 -13.26 -18.90
CA VAL A 114 -5.43 -12.76 -17.98
C VAL A 114 -5.69 -11.29 -18.28
N ASN A 115 -6.97 -10.93 -18.44
CA ASN A 115 -7.46 -9.55 -18.47
C ASN A 115 -8.25 -9.27 -17.19
N VAL A 116 -8.09 -8.11 -16.61
CA VAL A 116 -8.78 -7.69 -15.39
C VAL A 116 -9.26 -6.24 -15.55
N ASP A 117 -10.55 -6.01 -15.31
CA ASP A 117 -11.13 -4.68 -15.25
C ASP A 117 -11.60 -4.40 -13.82
N ILE A 118 -11.14 -3.31 -13.23
CA ILE A 118 -11.41 -2.94 -11.85
C ILE A 118 -12.06 -1.57 -11.83
N GLY A 119 -13.31 -1.50 -11.35
CA GLY A 119 -13.94 -0.22 -10.99
C GLY A 119 -13.39 0.25 -9.64
N ILE A 120 -12.95 1.50 -9.58
CA ILE A 120 -12.32 2.08 -8.40
C ILE A 120 -12.97 3.44 -8.12
N GLU A 121 -13.35 3.68 -6.87
CA GLU A 121 -13.69 5.00 -6.38
C GLU A 121 -12.64 5.44 -5.35
N THR A 122 -12.10 6.64 -5.51
CA THR A 122 -11.10 7.24 -4.61
C THR A 122 -11.57 8.60 -4.12
N ALA A 123 -11.05 9.04 -2.99
CA ALA A 123 -11.29 10.37 -2.44
C ALA A 123 -10.01 10.95 -1.86
N ASP A 124 -9.84 12.27 -1.94
CA ASP A 124 -8.72 12.95 -1.29
C ASP A 124 -8.75 12.69 0.21
N TRP A 125 -7.60 12.33 0.75
CA TRP A 125 -7.41 12.02 2.15
C TRP A 125 -6.60 13.13 2.80
N GLU A 126 -7.29 14.04 3.50
CA GLU A 126 -6.70 15.27 4.05
C GLU A 126 -6.99 15.43 5.54
N PRO A 127 -6.61 14.47 6.40
CA PRO A 127 -6.91 14.52 7.83
C PRO A 127 -6.32 15.73 8.56
N LEU A 128 -5.18 16.29 8.10
CA LEU A 128 -4.61 17.50 8.71
C LEU A 128 -5.49 18.75 8.60
N LYS A 129 -6.44 18.77 7.67
CA LYS A 129 -7.41 19.87 7.54
C LYS A 129 -8.56 19.77 8.54
N GLN A 130 -8.67 18.65 9.26
CA GLN A 130 -9.75 18.41 10.20
C GLN A 130 -9.45 19.04 11.56
N ASP A 131 -10.46 19.63 12.16
CA ASP A 131 -10.31 20.28 13.47
C ASP A 131 -9.92 19.30 14.58
N ALA A 132 -10.33 18.03 14.46
CA ALA A 132 -9.95 16.98 15.39
C ALA A 132 -8.45 16.79 15.52
N LEU A 133 -7.69 16.89 14.39
CA LEU A 133 -6.24 16.76 14.45
C LEU A 133 -5.54 18.06 14.84
N LYS A 134 -6.11 19.22 14.52
CA LYS A 134 -5.56 20.50 14.97
C LYS A 134 -5.53 20.61 16.49
N ASN A 135 -6.53 19.99 17.16
CA ASN A 135 -6.67 19.98 18.61
C ASN A 135 -6.18 18.68 19.26
N TRP A 136 -5.62 17.76 18.46
CA TRP A 136 -5.13 16.49 18.98
C TRP A 136 -3.95 16.69 19.93
N GLN A 137 -4.00 15.98 21.04
CA GLN A 137 -2.89 15.87 21.99
C GLN A 137 -2.61 14.39 22.24
N ALA A 138 -1.34 14.08 22.41
CA ALA A 138 -0.97 12.71 22.75
C ALA A 138 -1.64 12.32 24.08
N PRO A 139 -2.34 11.17 24.16
CA PRO A 139 -2.92 10.71 25.39
C PRO A 139 -1.81 10.43 26.43
N GLU A 140 -2.10 10.65 27.72
CA GLU A 140 -1.16 10.39 28.82
C GLU A 140 -0.62 8.94 28.77
N GLN A 141 -1.47 7.99 28.40
CA GLN A 141 -1.09 6.61 28.18
C GLN A 141 -1.37 6.22 26.72
N ILE A 142 -0.31 5.88 25.99
CA ILE A 142 -0.43 5.42 24.61
C ILE A 142 -0.79 3.95 24.60
N ILE A 143 -2.02 3.64 24.20
CA ILE A 143 -2.52 2.28 24.01
C ILE A 143 -2.91 2.09 22.54
N TYR A 144 -2.29 1.11 21.88
CA TYR A 144 -2.61 0.80 20.50
C TYR A 144 -3.62 -0.35 20.40
N PRO A 145 -4.62 -0.26 19.50
CA PRO A 145 -5.53 -1.36 19.17
C PRO A 145 -4.80 -2.62 18.73
N LEU A 146 -5.43 -3.79 18.88
CA LEU A 146 -4.79 -5.08 18.55
C LEU A 146 -4.43 -5.21 17.07
N ASP A 147 -5.23 -4.65 16.19
CA ASP A 147 -5.02 -4.60 14.74
C ASP A 147 -3.94 -3.59 14.29
N VAL A 148 -3.55 -2.67 15.18
CA VAL A 148 -2.48 -1.69 14.95
C VAL A 148 -1.13 -2.18 15.46
N LYS A 149 -1.10 -2.98 16.55
CA LYS A 149 0.13 -3.47 17.18
C LYS A 149 1.11 -4.19 16.23
N PRO A 150 0.67 -4.99 15.25
CA PRO A 150 1.59 -5.60 14.29
C PRO A 150 2.47 -4.60 13.53
N TYR A 151 1.99 -3.37 13.33
CA TYR A 151 2.72 -2.31 12.66
C TYR A 151 3.76 -1.57 13.53
N LEU A 152 4.02 -2.06 14.73
CA LEU A 152 5.19 -1.72 15.56
C LEU A 152 6.31 -2.76 15.45
N LEU A 153 5.99 -3.96 14.94
CA LEU A 153 6.92 -5.06 14.91
C LEU A 153 7.90 -4.94 13.73
N PRO A 154 9.14 -5.44 13.90
CA PRO A 154 10.07 -5.53 12.77
C PRO A 154 9.58 -6.55 11.75
N THR A 155 10.05 -6.38 10.52
CA THR A 155 10.03 -7.43 9.48
C THR A 155 11.43 -7.57 8.90
N ALA A 156 11.67 -8.54 8.04
CA ALA A 156 13.01 -8.80 7.49
C ALA A 156 13.61 -7.54 6.82
N HIS A 157 12.80 -6.80 6.04
CA HIS A 157 13.26 -5.60 5.34
C HIS A 157 13.10 -4.30 6.13
N THR A 158 12.31 -4.30 7.22
CA THR A 158 12.09 -3.12 8.07
C THR A 158 12.41 -3.43 9.54
N PRO A 159 13.70 -3.65 9.89
CA PRO A 159 14.15 -3.84 11.27
C PRO A 159 13.92 -2.55 12.09
N VAL A 160 13.86 -2.70 13.43
CA VAL A 160 13.60 -1.58 14.36
C VAL A 160 14.71 -1.38 15.39
N ASP A 161 15.78 -2.13 15.28
CA ASP A 161 16.94 -2.14 16.19
C ASP A 161 18.23 -1.70 15.48
N GLY A 162 19.37 -1.86 16.14
CA GLY A 162 20.70 -1.55 15.61
C GLY A 162 20.77 -0.14 14.98
N LEU A 163 21.31 -0.05 13.77
CA LEU A 163 21.50 1.20 13.05
C LEU A 163 20.19 1.97 12.79
N VAL A 164 19.06 1.25 12.63
CA VAL A 164 17.75 1.88 12.46
C VAL A 164 17.35 2.64 13.73
N LEU A 165 17.46 1.99 14.90
CA LEU A 165 17.18 2.62 16.19
C LEU A 165 18.12 3.79 16.50
N GLU A 166 19.40 3.64 16.21
CA GLU A 166 20.39 4.72 16.38
C GLU A 166 20.06 5.93 15.51
N THR A 167 19.70 5.68 14.25
CA THR A 167 19.30 6.73 13.30
C THR A 167 18.02 7.42 13.77
N ALA A 168 16.99 6.65 14.16
CA ALA A 168 15.75 7.19 14.68
C ALA A 168 15.97 8.08 15.91
N ARG A 169 16.79 7.66 16.86
CA ARG A 169 17.17 8.47 18.05
C ARG A 169 17.91 9.74 17.68
N LYS A 170 18.83 9.69 16.71
CA LYS A 170 19.54 10.91 16.23
C LYS A 170 18.57 11.92 15.61
N ILE A 171 17.56 11.45 14.88
CA ILE A 171 16.56 12.30 14.21
C ILE A 171 15.59 12.89 15.24
N THR A 172 15.05 12.07 16.12
CA THR A 172 13.97 12.48 17.04
C THR A 172 14.50 13.17 18.32
N GLY A 173 15.77 12.94 18.68
CA GLY A 173 16.38 13.51 19.89
C GLY A 173 15.56 13.21 21.14
N ASN A 174 15.22 14.26 21.89
CA ASN A 174 14.42 14.18 23.11
C ASN A 174 12.92 14.44 22.88
N GLU A 175 12.44 14.53 21.63
CA GLU A 175 11.03 14.74 21.35
C GLU A 175 10.18 13.56 21.89
N GLN A 176 9.06 13.86 22.55
CA GLN A 176 8.15 12.87 23.11
C GLN A 176 6.84 12.78 22.33
N ASP A 177 6.40 13.85 21.68
CA ASP A 177 5.18 13.91 20.91
C ASP A 177 5.27 13.02 19.65
N PRO A 178 4.41 11.98 19.49
CA PRO A 178 4.48 11.08 18.34
C PRO A 178 4.28 11.76 16.99
N LEU A 179 3.42 12.79 16.92
CA LEU A 179 3.18 13.54 15.69
C LEU A 179 4.44 14.32 15.27
N LYS A 180 5.11 14.95 16.23
CA LYS A 180 6.36 15.68 15.98
C LYS A 180 7.50 14.73 15.62
N LYS A 181 7.62 13.57 16.30
CA LYS A 181 8.58 12.52 15.91
C LYS A 181 8.36 12.07 14.47
N ALA A 182 7.12 11.75 14.09
CA ALA A 182 6.78 11.36 12.73
C ALA A 182 7.14 12.46 11.72
N ARG A 183 6.90 13.74 12.07
CA ARG A 183 7.28 14.89 11.25
C ARG A 183 8.79 14.98 11.07
N LEU A 184 9.57 14.87 12.14
CA LEU A 184 11.04 14.91 12.08
C LEU A 184 11.60 13.79 11.18
N ILE A 185 11.06 12.57 11.31
CA ILE A 185 11.46 11.42 10.49
C ILE A 185 11.09 11.66 9.01
N TYR A 186 9.88 12.14 8.74
CA TYR A 186 9.43 12.45 7.39
C TYR A 186 10.29 13.51 6.72
N GLU A 187 10.58 14.61 7.42
CA GLU A 187 11.46 15.69 6.96
C GLU A 187 12.89 15.18 6.71
N TRP A 188 13.37 14.30 7.58
CA TRP A 188 14.69 13.69 7.38
C TRP A 188 14.71 12.84 6.10
N VAL A 189 13.72 11.98 5.87
CA VAL A 189 13.65 11.14 4.66
C VAL A 189 13.54 12.00 3.41
N SER A 190 12.61 12.96 3.36
CA SER A 190 12.37 13.78 2.17
C SER A 190 13.53 14.73 1.84
N SER A 191 14.36 15.10 2.84
CA SER A 191 15.50 16.01 2.63
C SER A 191 16.83 15.28 2.40
N HIS A 192 17.07 14.13 3.04
CA HIS A 192 18.35 13.41 2.99
C HIS A 192 18.38 12.30 1.95
N MET A 193 17.24 11.68 1.64
CA MET A 193 17.20 10.69 0.59
C MET A 193 17.03 11.31 -0.79
N GLU A 194 17.65 10.69 -1.79
CA GLU A 194 17.58 11.09 -3.19
C GLU A 194 16.91 10.01 -4.02
N ARG A 195 16.11 10.43 -5.01
CA ARG A 195 15.56 9.49 -5.97
C ARG A 195 16.63 9.01 -6.94
N ASP A 196 16.73 7.70 -7.08
CA ASP A 196 17.60 7.02 -8.04
C ASP A 196 16.75 6.28 -9.08
N ASN A 197 16.77 6.76 -10.33
CA ASN A 197 15.98 6.15 -11.41
C ASN A 197 16.57 4.84 -11.94
N ASP A 198 17.81 4.50 -11.60
CA ASP A 198 18.45 3.25 -12.02
C ASP A 198 18.03 2.06 -11.15
N VAL A 199 17.41 2.32 -9.98
CA VAL A 199 16.80 1.27 -9.15
C VAL A 199 15.67 0.56 -9.91
N ILE A 200 15.67 -0.76 -9.91
CA ILE A 200 14.66 -1.58 -10.58
C ILE A 200 13.31 -1.48 -9.83
N GLY A 201 12.23 -1.30 -10.58
CA GLY A 201 10.87 -1.20 -10.04
C GLY A 201 10.72 -0.03 -9.05
N CYS A 202 10.16 -0.30 -7.89
CA CYS A 202 9.99 0.65 -6.79
C CYS A 202 11.10 0.60 -5.73
N GLY A 203 12.10 -0.26 -5.89
CA GLY A 203 13.12 -0.58 -4.90
C GLY A 203 12.73 -1.75 -4.00
N THR A 204 13.69 -2.23 -3.22
CA THR A 204 13.51 -3.36 -2.30
C THR A 204 13.02 -2.94 -0.93
N GLY A 205 13.37 -1.72 -0.49
CA GLY A 205 13.08 -1.22 0.84
C GLY A 205 13.83 -1.98 1.94
N ASP A 206 15.03 -2.50 1.65
CA ASP A 206 15.92 -3.06 2.67
C ASP A 206 16.57 -1.92 3.46
N VAL A 207 15.94 -1.59 4.58
CA VAL A 207 16.30 -0.40 5.36
C VAL A 207 17.69 -0.54 5.98
N ALA A 208 18.07 -1.73 6.42
CA ALA A 208 19.39 -1.95 7.01
C ALA A 208 20.50 -1.69 5.99
N GLU A 209 20.35 -2.22 4.78
CA GLU A 209 21.34 -2.02 3.70
C GLU A 209 21.35 -0.57 3.18
N ILE A 210 20.19 0.08 3.08
CA ILE A 210 20.11 1.50 2.68
C ILE A 210 20.90 2.38 3.67
N LEU A 211 20.64 2.24 4.98
CA LEU A 211 21.32 3.04 6.00
C LEU A 211 22.81 2.71 6.10
N LYS A 212 23.17 1.43 6.03
CA LYS A 212 24.57 0.95 6.09
C LYS A 212 25.40 1.44 4.90
N SER A 213 24.80 1.51 3.72
CA SER A 213 25.48 1.99 2.50
C SER A 213 25.92 3.44 2.59
N GLY A 214 25.28 4.25 3.44
CA GLY A 214 25.47 5.70 3.52
C GLY A 214 25.04 6.47 2.27
N LYS A 215 24.56 5.79 1.22
CA LYS A 215 24.20 6.43 -0.07
C LYS A 215 22.77 6.93 -0.10
N LEU A 216 21.95 6.74 0.88
CA LEU A 216 20.58 7.24 1.05
C LEU A 216 19.83 7.52 -0.28
N LYS A 217 19.85 6.56 -1.22
CA LYS A 217 19.25 6.68 -2.55
C LYS A 217 18.28 5.54 -2.78
N GLY A 218 17.23 5.80 -3.56
CA GLY A 218 16.28 4.77 -3.92
C GLY A 218 15.03 5.28 -4.60
N LYS A 219 13.99 4.47 -4.62
CA LYS A 219 12.66 4.83 -5.12
C LYS A 219 11.62 4.82 -3.99
N CYS A 220 10.35 4.74 -4.37
CA CYS A 220 9.25 4.93 -3.43
C CYS A 220 9.20 3.87 -2.33
N THR A 221 9.49 2.60 -2.63
CA THR A 221 9.55 1.55 -1.60
C THR A 221 10.69 1.82 -0.62
N ASP A 222 11.88 2.19 -1.12
CA ASP A 222 13.05 2.44 -0.27
C ASP A 222 12.78 3.58 0.72
N MET A 223 12.23 4.69 0.24
CA MET A 223 11.93 5.86 1.08
C MET A 223 10.79 5.63 2.06
N SER A 224 9.71 4.97 1.61
CA SER A 224 8.58 4.64 2.47
C SER A 224 8.99 3.65 3.56
N SER A 225 9.82 2.65 3.23
CA SER A 225 10.32 1.66 4.19
C SER A 225 11.26 2.28 5.22
N VAL A 226 12.15 3.20 4.80
CA VAL A 226 13.00 3.95 5.74
C VAL A 226 12.14 4.78 6.71
N PHE A 227 11.13 5.50 6.21
CA PHE A 227 10.19 6.19 7.08
C PHE A 227 9.50 5.24 8.06
N VAL A 228 8.96 4.12 7.57
CA VAL A 228 8.23 3.14 8.37
C VAL A 228 9.11 2.52 9.46
N ALA A 229 10.33 2.08 9.12
CA ALA A 229 11.24 1.47 10.08
C ALA A 229 11.67 2.47 11.17
N LEU A 230 12.02 3.71 10.80
CA LEU A 230 12.38 4.77 11.75
C LEU A 230 11.21 5.17 12.65
N ALA A 231 9.98 5.23 12.12
CA ALA A 231 8.78 5.49 12.91
C ALA A 231 8.51 4.36 13.91
N ARG A 232 8.56 3.10 13.48
CA ARG A 232 8.41 1.93 14.36
C ARG A 232 9.49 1.91 15.46
N ALA A 233 10.74 2.16 15.11
CA ALA A 233 11.85 2.26 16.06
C ALA A 233 11.67 3.40 17.07
N SER A 234 10.87 4.42 16.72
CA SER A 234 10.49 5.53 17.60
C SER A 234 9.21 5.28 18.40
N GLY A 235 8.62 4.06 18.34
CA GLY A 235 7.40 3.67 19.04
C GLY A 235 6.10 4.10 18.34
N ILE A 236 6.14 4.48 17.08
CA ILE A 236 5.00 4.90 16.28
C ILE A 236 4.63 3.78 15.30
N PRO A 237 3.42 3.18 15.38
CA PRO A 237 2.99 2.21 14.39
C PRO A 237 2.98 2.84 13.00
N ALA A 238 3.60 2.20 12.04
CA ALA A 238 3.68 2.67 10.67
C ALA A 238 3.67 1.51 9.68
N ARG A 239 3.16 1.76 8.47
CA ARG A 239 3.03 0.75 7.41
C ARG A 239 3.20 1.38 6.04
N GLU A 240 3.68 0.58 5.09
CA GLU A 240 3.63 0.92 3.68
C GLU A 240 2.24 0.56 3.11
N LEU A 241 1.82 1.28 2.09
CA LEU A 241 0.71 0.90 1.23
C LEU A 241 1.21 0.84 -0.21
N PHE A 242 1.28 -0.38 -0.75
CA PHE A 242 1.72 -0.65 -2.11
C PHE A 242 0.57 -0.45 -3.09
N GLY A 243 0.80 0.25 -4.19
CA GLY A 243 -0.28 0.58 -5.11
C GLY A 243 0.18 1.13 -6.44
N ILE A 244 -0.73 1.78 -7.14
CA ILE A 244 -0.49 2.29 -8.48
C ILE A 244 -1.14 3.66 -8.70
N ARG A 245 -0.49 4.51 -9.48
CA ARG A 245 -1.05 5.78 -9.91
C ARG A 245 -2.14 5.56 -10.97
N LEU A 246 -3.24 6.32 -10.89
CA LEU A 246 -4.39 6.16 -11.78
C LEU A 246 -4.50 7.26 -12.84
N GLY A 247 -3.78 8.36 -12.67
CA GLY A 247 -3.88 9.48 -13.60
C GLY A 247 -3.20 10.74 -13.06
N LYS A 248 -3.57 11.90 -13.62
CA LYS A 248 -2.99 13.16 -13.21
C LYS A 248 -3.49 13.62 -11.84
N ALA A 249 -2.63 14.33 -11.12
CA ALA A 249 -3.00 15.05 -9.92
C ALA A 249 -3.81 16.31 -10.26
N ASN A 250 -4.74 16.71 -9.39
CA ASN A 250 -5.50 17.95 -9.52
C ASN A 250 -4.83 19.09 -8.74
N LYS A 251 -4.34 18.82 -7.53
CA LYS A 251 -3.75 19.81 -6.62
C LYS A 251 -2.26 19.98 -6.85
N LEU A 252 -1.56 18.84 -7.00
CA LEU A 252 -0.10 18.82 -7.12
C LEU A 252 0.40 19.07 -8.54
N GLU A 253 -0.46 18.94 -9.57
CA GLU A 253 -0.09 19.19 -10.98
C GLU A 253 0.53 20.59 -11.20
N ARG A 254 0.12 21.59 -10.43
CA ARG A 254 0.65 22.96 -10.52
C ARG A 254 2.13 23.07 -10.18
N TYR A 255 2.66 22.11 -9.41
CA TYR A 255 4.07 22.08 -8.99
C TYR A 255 4.94 21.22 -9.91
N SER A 256 4.36 20.20 -10.52
CA SER A 256 5.01 19.36 -11.53
C SER A 256 3.97 18.61 -12.35
N LYS A 257 4.08 18.73 -13.67
CA LYS A 257 3.16 18.03 -14.60
C LYS A 257 3.52 16.56 -14.80
N SER A 258 4.72 16.15 -14.43
CA SER A 258 5.21 14.79 -14.66
C SER A 258 5.36 13.95 -13.39
N ALA A 259 5.70 14.57 -12.26
CA ALA A 259 6.02 13.84 -11.04
C ALA A 259 4.81 13.13 -10.42
N PHE A 260 3.61 13.72 -10.53
CA PHE A 260 2.41 13.27 -9.81
C PHE A 260 1.41 12.51 -10.67
N GLY A 261 1.82 12.06 -11.86
CA GLY A 261 0.99 11.33 -12.81
C GLY A 261 0.44 12.20 -13.93
N THR A 262 0.08 11.57 -15.03
CA THR A 262 -0.41 12.21 -16.25
C THR A 262 -1.65 11.48 -16.78
N ALA A 263 -2.48 12.16 -17.53
CA ALA A 263 -3.58 11.60 -18.33
C ALA A 263 -3.78 12.48 -19.55
N ASP A 264 -4.40 11.93 -20.59
CA ASP A 264 -4.80 12.70 -21.75
C ASP A 264 -6.08 13.53 -21.49
N SER A 265 -6.57 14.24 -22.50
CA SER A 265 -7.76 15.09 -22.40
C SER A 265 -9.07 14.30 -22.15
N ALA A 266 -9.08 13.02 -22.47
CA ALA A 266 -10.18 12.09 -22.19
C ALA A 266 -10.12 11.46 -20.79
N GLY A 267 -9.07 11.74 -20.02
CA GLY A 267 -8.84 11.14 -18.70
C GLY A 267 -8.22 9.76 -18.75
N VAL A 268 -7.63 9.37 -19.91
CA VAL A 268 -6.98 8.08 -20.08
C VAL A 268 -5.48 8.18 -19.79
N ALA A 269 -4.97 7.27 -19.00
CA ALA A 269 -3.56 7.19 -18.61
C ALA A 269 -3.01 5.78 -18.82
N ASN A 270 -1.88 5.65 -19.54
CA ASN A 270 -1.09 4.44 -19.48
C ASN A 270 -0.29 4.45 -18.16
N VAL A 271 -0.64 3.54 -17.27
CA VAL A 271 -0.05 3.46 -15.92
C VAL A 271 0.75 2.18 -15.71
N SER A 272 1.20 1.51 -16.77
CA SER A 272 2.00 0.27 -16.69
C SER A 272 3.29 0.43 -15.87
N GLY A 273 3.89 1.62 -15.85
CA GLY A 273 5.00 1.99 -14.97
C GLY A 273 4.59 2.88 -13.79
N GLY A 274 3.32 2.88 -13.43
CA GLY A 274 2.72 3.77 -12.43
C GLY A 274 2.76 3.25 -11.00
N GLN A 275 3.41 2.11 -10.74
CA GLN A 275 3.55 1.58 -9.39
C GLN A 275 4.18 2.62 -8.47
N HIS A 276 3.58 2.78 -7.30
CA HIS A 276 4.00 3.77 -6.32
C HIS A 276 3.57 3.34 -4.92
N CYS A 277 4.52 3.39 -3.99
CA CYS A 277 4.31 3.06 -2.58
C CYS A 277 4.21 4.34 -1.79
N ARG A 278 3.33 4.35 -0.79
CA ARG A 278 3.14 5.43 0.18
C ARG A 278 3.27 4.87 1.58
N ALA A 279 3.32 5.74 2.58
CA ALA A 279 3.39 5.33 3.97
C ALA A 279 2.28 5.95 4.80
N GLU A 280 1.90 5.25 5.86
CA GLU A 280 0.99 5.72 6.90
C GLU A 280 1.62 5.52 8.27
N PHE A 281 1.30 6.41 9.21
CA PHE A 281 1.63 6.27 10.62
C PHE A 281 0.39 6.47 11.49
N TYR A 282 0.38 5.86 12.66
CA TYR A 282 -0.79 5.84 13.54
C TYR A 282 -0.61 6.73 14.76
N LEU A 283 -1.59 7.58 15.02
CA LEU A 283 -1.67 8.34 16.26
C LEU A 283 -2.75 7.76 17.18
N ALA A 284 -2.35 7.43 18.41
CA ALA A 284 -3.30 6.94 19.44
C ALA A 284 -4.40 7.97 19.68
N GLY A 285 -5.65 7.49 19.71
CA GLY A 285 -6.83 8.35 19.89
C GLY A 285 -7.26 9.12 18.63
N TYR A 286 -6.50 9.02 17.52
CA TYR A 286 -6.88 9.64 16.25
C TYR A 286 -7.04 8.63 15.11
N GLY A 287 -6.03 7.82 14.84
CA GLY A 287 -6.04 6.85 13.73
C GLY A 287 -4.84 6.97 12.78
N TRP A 288 -4.97 6.42 11.59
CA TRP A 288 -3.94 6.43 10.55
C TRP A 288 -3.84 7.78 9.85
N LEU A 289 -2.62 8.25 9.63
CA LEU A 289 -2.27 9.47 8.92
C LEU A 289 -1.38 9.14 7.73
N PRO A 290 -1.69 9.66 6.53
CA PRO A 290 -0.91 9.41 5.33
C PRO A 290 0.35 10.27 5.27
N CYS A 291 1.41 9.76 4.61
CA CYS A 291 2.55 10.57 4.19
C CYS A 291 3.21 10.00 2.92
N ASP A 292 3.94 10.84 2.20
CA ASP A 292 4.62 10.44 0.96
C ASP A 292 5.93 11.21 0.76
N PRO A 293 7.01 10.83 1.43
CA PRO A 293 8.30 11.47 1.24
C PRO A 293 8.90 11.21 -0.14
N ALA A 294 8.49 10.13 -0.80
CA ALA A 294 9.03 9.73 -2.10
C ALA A 294 8.56 10.64 -3.25
N ASP A 295 7.32 11.10 -3.23
CA ASP A 295 6.84 12.04 -4.25
C ASP A 295 7.53 13.43 -4.12
N VAL A 296 7.96 13.82 -2.92
CA VAL A 296 8.78 15.04 -2.73
C VAL A 296 10.11 14.90 -3.46
N THR A 297 10.82 13.79 -3.26
CA THR A 297 12.11 13.56 -3.91
C THR A 297 11.96 13.37 -5.43
N LYS A 298 10.87 12.75 -5.87
CA LYS A 298 10.55 12.59 -7.30
C LYS A 298 10.35 13.95 -7.98
N MET A 299 9.61 14.86 -7.34
CA MET A 299 9.42 16.22 -7.82
C MET A 299 10.75 16.98 -7.87
N ARG A 300 11.56 16.91 -6.82
CA ARG A 300 12.90 17.54 -6.80
C ARG A 300 13.73 17.14 -8.01
N LEU A 301 13.78 15.85 -8.33
CA LEU A 301 14.52 15.37 -9.49
C LEU A 301 13.88 15.82 -10.81
N ALA A 302 12.55 15.69 -10.96
CA ALA A 302 11.84 16.03 -12.18
C ALA A 302 11.96 17.51 -12.55
N GLU A 303 11.89 18.39 -11.55
CA GLU A 303 11.91 19.85 -11.72
C GLU A 303 13.33 20.45 -11.50
N LYS A 304 14.33 19.60 -11.24
CA LYS A 304 15.72 20.02 -10.95
C LYS A 304 15.80 21.03 -9.81
N LYS A 305 15.02 20.81 -8.75
CA LYS A 305 14.90 21.68 -7.57
C LYS A 305 15.62 21.08 -6.36
N THR A 306 15.95 21.95 -5.42
CA THR A 306 16.48 21.58 -4.11
C THR A 306 15.35 21.42 -3.09
N HIS A 307 15.64 20.85 -1.93
CA HIS A 307 14.65 20.75 -0.86
C HIS A 307 14.21 22.13 -0.32
N GLN A 308 15.02 23.16 -0.46
CA GLN A 308 14.77 24.53 0.03
C GLN A 308 13.89 25.36 -0.91
N ASP A 309 13.63 24.90 -2.14
CA ASP A 309 12.75 25.62 -3.06
C ASP A 309 11.31 25.68 -2.52
N ALA A 310 10.68 26.85 -2.62
CA ALA A 310 9.36 27.11 -2.04
C ALA A 310 8.27 26.11 -2.51
N ASP A 311 8.30 25.72 -3.79
CA ASP A 311 7.35 24.73 -4.33
C ASP A 311 7.55 23.35 -3.72
N VAL A 312 8.83 22.95 -3.51
CA VAL A 312 9.18 21.69 -2.86
C VAL A 312 8.74 21.69 -1.41
N GLN A 313 8.95 22.80 -0.69
CA GLN A 313 8.47 22.94 0.67
C GLN A 313 6.94 22.90 0.76
N ALA A 314 6.23 23.50 -0.20
CA ALA A 314 4.77 23.43 -0.25
C ALA A 314 4.25 21.99 -0.47
N VAL A 315 4.88 21.25 -1.39
CA VAL A 315 4.57 19.83 -1.64
C VAL A 315 4.94 18.97 -0.44
N ASN A 316 6.11 19.18 0.16
CA ASN A 316 6.56 18.48 1.37
C ASN A 316 5.59 18.68 2.55
N ALA A 317 5.15 19.92 2.76
CA ALA A 317 4.17 20.23 3.79
C ALA A 317 2.80 19.57 3.52
N TYR A 318 2.35 19.54 2.26
CA TYR A 318 1.10 18.90 1.88
C TYR A 318 1.15 17.38 2.06
N LEU A 319 2.20 16.72 1.60
CA LEU A 319 2.33 15.27 1.60
C LEU A 319 2.64 14.65 2.98
N PHE A 320 2.81 15.46 4.01
CA PHE A 320 2.75 15.01 5.40
C PHE A 320 1.34 15.16 5.94
N GLY A 321 0.63 14.06 6.03
CA GLY A 321 -0.74 13.99 6.55
C GLY A 321 -1.83 14.18 5.49
N ASN A 322 -1.49 14.26 4.19
CA ASN A 322 -2.49 14.33 3.12
C ASN A 322 -2.06 13.52 1.91
N TRP A 323 -3.03 12.88 1.26
CA TRP A 323 -2.89 12.27 -0.05
C TRP A 323 -3.90 12.82 -1.03
N GLU A 324 -3.45 13.16 -2.23
CA GLU A 324 -4.31 13.32 -3.39
C GLU A 324 -4.54 11.96 -4.04
N MET A 325 -5.81 11.63 -4.30
CA MET A 325 -6.21 10.27 -4.65
C MET A 325 -6.38 10.07 -6.16
N ASN A 326 -5.37 10.42 -6.91
CA ASN A 326 -5.12 9.93 -8.26
C ASN A 326 -4.27 8.63 -8.25
N TRP A 327 -4.46 7.84 -7.22
CA TRP A 327 -3.71 6.66 -6.88
C TRP A 327 -4.59 5.67 -6.11
N VAL A 328 -4.32 4.37 -6.19
CA VAL A 328 -5.01 3.33 -5.44
C VAL A 328 -4.00 2.40 -4.79
N GLY A 329 -4.23 2.09 -3.51
CA GLY A 329 -3.46 1.10 -2.75
C GLY A 329 -4.02 -0.31 -2.93
N PHE A 330 -3.14 -1.29 -3.03
CA PHE A 330 -3.49 -2.69 -3.12
C PHE A 330 -3.46 -3.38 -1.75
N ASN A 331 -2.37 -3.24 -1.01
CA ASN A 331 -2.20 -3.90 0.28
C ASN A 331 -1.09 -3.28 1.12
N TYR A 332 -1.08 -3.67 2.41
CA TYR A 332 -0.09 -3.29 3.42
C TYR A 332 0.95 -4.40 3.68
N GLY A 333 0.98 -5.43 2.82
CA GLY A 333 1.76 -6.64 3.05
C GLY A 333 3.27 -6.42 2.92
N ARG A 334 4.02 -6.82 3.95
CA ARG A 334 5.47 -6.76 3.99
C ARG A 334 6.02 -8.07 4.56
N ASP A 335 6.94 -8.71 3.85
CA ASP A 335 7.56 -9.97 4.28
C ASP A 335 6.53 -11.03 4.68
N PHE A 336 5.60 -11.36 3.79
CA PHE A 336 4.46 -12.23 4.06
C PHE A 336 4.22 -13.26 2.96
N GLU A 337 3.55 -14.35 3.31
CA GLU A 337 3.18 -15.40 2.37
C GLU A 337 1.87 -15.08 1.65
N LEU A 338 1.85 -15.30 0.34
CA LEU A 338 0.63 -15.26 -0.47
C LEU A 338 -0.18 -16.55 -0.29
N TYR A 339 -1.43 -16.54 -0.75
CA TYR A 339 -2.26 -17.73 -0.81
C TYR A 339 -2.85 -17.91 -2.22
N PRO A 340 -2.73 -19.11 -2.83
CA PRO A 340 -1.91 -20.25 -2.35
C PRO A 340 -0.44 -19.83 -2.13
N ALA A 341 0.28 -20.56 -1.28
CA ALA A 341 1.68 -20.27 -1.00
C ALA A 341 2.52 -20.33 -2.29
N THR A 342 3.51 -19.45 -2.37
CA THR A 342 4.54 -19.48 -3.40
C THR A 342 5.62 -20.50 -3.00
N GLU A 343 6.31 -21.06 -3.97
CA GLU A 343 7.45 -21.95 -3.66
C GLU A 343 8.67 -21.18 -3.12
N GLN A 344 8.69 -19.86 -3.35
CA GLN A 344 9.75 -18.97 -2.87
C GLN A 344 9.54 -18.48 -1.42
N GLY A 345 8.42 -18.86 -0.79
CA GLY A 345 8.07 -18.44 0.57
C GLY A 345 7.58 -16.99 0.65
N ALA A 346 7.98 -16.27 1.69
CA ALA A 346 7.48 -14.92 1.96
C ALA A 346 7.91 -13.92 0.89
N MET A 347 6.93 -13.17 0.38
CA MET A 347 7.14 -12.05 -0.53
C MET A 347 7.60 -10.82 0.24
N ASN A 348 8.65 -10.15 -0.26
CA ASN A 348 9.09 -8.87 0.28
C ASN A 348 7.95 -7.84 0.32
N ASN A 349 7.25 -7.67 -0.80
CA ASN A 349 6.06 -6.83 -0.93
C ASN A 349 5.18 -7.33 -2.09
N PHE A 350 3.94 -6.86 -2.16
CA PHE A 350 3.01 -7.28 -3.21
C PHE A 350 2.39 -6.07 -3.93
N GLY A 351 3.25 -5.22 -4.48
CA GLY A 351 2.86 -4.08 -5.32
C GLY A 351 2.87 -4.39 -6.82
N TYR A 352 3.39 -5.54 -7.21
CA TYR A 352 3.49 -6.05 -8.58
C TYR A 352 2.81 -7.40 -8.71
N PRO A 353 2.38 -7.81 -9.93
CA PRO A 353 1.98 -9.19 -10.16
C PRO A 353 3.16 -10.13 -9.94
N TYR A 354 2.89 -11.35 -9.49
CA TYR A 354 3.92 -12.37 -9.28
C TYR A 354 3.51 -13.68 -9.93
N ALA A 355 4.42 -14.38 -10.57
CA ALA A 355 4.12 -15.64 -11.23
C ALA A 355 5.25 -16.66 -11.06
N GLU A 356 4.88 -17.94 -11.08
CA GLU A 356 5.78 -19.09 -11.04
C GLU A 356 5.42 -20.09 -12.15
N VAL A 357 6.42 -20.76 -12.68
CA VAL A 357 6.29 -21.98 -13.50
C VAL A 357 7.11 -23.09 -12.85
N ASP A 358 6.49 -24.20 -12.54
CA ASP A 358 7.12 -25.34 -11.83
C ASP A 358 7.76 -24.96 -10.49
N GLY A 359 7.28 -23.87 -9.86
CA GLY A 359 7.83 -23.31 -8.62
C GLY A 359 8.94 -22.27 -8.83
N ASP A 360 9.46 -22.12 -10.03
CA ASP A 360 10.46 -21.10 -10.34
C ASP A 360 9.80 -19.75 -10.68
N PRO A 361 10.28 -18.62 -10.14
CA PRO A 361 9.69 -17.31 -10.40
C PRO A 361 9.89 -16.86 -11.84
N ILE A 362 8.84 -16.34 -12.46
CA ILE A 362 8.90 -15.68 -13.76
C ILE A 362 9.20 -14.20 -13.52
N ASN A 363 10.29 -13.70 -14.15
CA ASN A 363 10.74 -12.32 -13.96
C ASN A 363 9.75 -11.32 -14.55
N PHE A 364 8.96 -10.64 -13.71
CA PHE A 364 7.99 -9.63 -14.13
C PHE A 364 8.60 -8.29 -14.58
N TYR A 365 9.91 -8.15 -14.52
CA TYR A 365 10.65 -7.05 -15.12
C TYR A 365 11.18 -7.38 -16.53
N ASP A 366 11.06 -8.62 -16.99
CA ASP A 366 11.40 -9.01 -18.36
C ASP A 366 10.14 -9.18 -19.22
N PRO A 367 9.80 -8.20 -20.08
CA PRO A 367 8.58 -8.25 -20.89
C PRO A 367 8.56 -9.38 -21.94
N LYS A 368 9.67 -10.07 -22.16
CA LYS A 368 9.71 -11.23 -23.07
C LYS A 368 9.06 -12.46 -22.46
N VAL A 369 9.16 -12.62 -21.15
CA VAL A 369 8.62 -13.76 -20.39
C VAL A 369 7.38 -13.40 -19.60
N PHE A 370 7.28 -12.14 -19.11
CA PHE A 370 6.15 -11.64 -18.40
C PHE A 370 5.86 -10.18 -18.78
N SER A 371 4.90 -9.97 -19.66
CA SER A 371 4.46 -8.62 -19.97
C SER A 371 3.13 -8.30 -19.29
N TYR A 372 2.98 -7.06 -18.85
CA TYR A 372 1.72 -6.53 -18.37
C TYR A 372 1.52 -5.08 -18.84
N SER A 373 0.27 -4.72 -19.03
CA SER A 373 -0.12 -3.35 -19.36
C SER A 373 -1.30 -2.91 -18.50
N TYR A 374 -1.25 -1.66 -18.04
CA TYR A 374 -2.29 -1.06 -17.23
C TYR A 374 -2.74 0.27 -17.85
N VAL A 375 -4.03 0.39 -18.05
CA VAL A 375 -4.67 1.62 -18.52
C VAL A 375 -5.72 2.03 -17.50
N ALA A 376 -5.60 3.22 -16.97
CA ALA A 376 -6.61 3.81 -16.09
C ALA A 376 -7.42 4.85 -16.88
N THR A 377 -8.74 4.78 -16.77
CA THR A 377 -9.66 5.73 -17.40
C THR A 377 -10.50 6.38 -16.31
N GLU A 378 -10.37 7.70 -16.15
CA GLU A 378 -11.20 8.46 -15.22
C GLU A 378 -12.62 8.61 -15.78
N GLN A 379 -13.62 8.24 -14.98
CA GLN A 379 -15.04 8.34 -15.33
C GLN A 379 -15.56 9.72 -14.89
N ARG A 380 -16.27 10.38 -15.79
CA ARG A 380 -16.89 11.71 -15.56
C ARG A 380 -18.25 11.59 -14.90
#